data_b3c2ec6d4011284cd74b4c2285fdffe8
#
_entry.id   b3c2ec6d4011284cd74b4c2285fdffe8
#
_cell.length_a   1.000
_cell.length_b   1.000
_cell.length_c   1.000
_cell.angle_alpha   90.00
_cell.angle_beta   90.00
_cell.angle_gamma   90.00
#
_symmetry.space_group_name_H-M   'P 1'
#
loop_
_entity.id
_entity.type
_entity.pdbx_description
1 polymer ?
#
loop_
_entity_poly.entity_id
_entity_poly.type
_entity_poly.pdbx_seq_one_letter_code
_entity_poly.pdbx_strand_id
1 'polypeptide(L)'
;MFIIHGVYHWWPKRVAFRNDYCLTCGEQRRSVCIRTFDAGHVFWIPILPVGFWKHWFCVVCGKDPHVFPRTRRSFKWAGLIVLIFFTLLSWAAPLTQDFVFGWIFRLGSPLAAVLLLVHLLRTDKDPSLRSRLAIIQPAKDMVCPFCGTPLIGGTRWSCPVCGIVRM
;
A
#
# COMPACT_ATOMS: atom_id res chain seq x y z
N MET A 1 2.89 -10.84 23.62
CA MET A 1 1.72 -9.97 23.85
C MET A 1 1.36 -9.33 22.52
N PHE A 2 0.21 -9.69 21.93
CA PHE A 2 -0.22 -9.12 20.64
C PHE A 2 -1.11 -7.91 20.91
N ILE A 3 -0.64 -6.72 20.58
CA ILE A 3 -1.45 -5.51 20.63
C ILE A 3 -2.14 -5.39 19.27
N ILE A 4 -3.44 -5.66 19.22
CA ILE A 4 -4.25 -5.46 18.02
C ILE A 4 -4.60 -3.98 17.96
N HIS A 5 -4.04 -3.29 16.97
CA HIS A 5 -4.32 -1.89 16.70
C HIS A 5 -4.81 -1.73 15.26
N GLY A 6 -5.63 -0.73 15.03
CA GLY A 6 -6.18 -0.46 13.70
C GLY A 6 -6.95 0.85 13.67
N VAL A 7 -7.67 1.07 12.58
CA VAL A 7 -8.51 2.25 12.40
C VAL A 7 -9.90 1.81 11.99
N TYR A 8 -10.92 2.32 12.68
CA TYR A 8 -12.30 2.20 12.26
C TYR A 8 -12.66 3.34 11.30
N HIS A 9 -13.38 3.00 10.23
CA HIS A 9 -13.88 3.96 9.24
C HIS A 9 -15.39 4.09 9.37
N TRP A 10 -15.85 5.19 9.96
CA TRP A 10 -17.27 5.45 10.16
C TRP A 10 -17.81 6.42 9.12
N TRP A 11 -19.12 6.34 8.84
CA TRP A 11 -19.87 7.21 7.93
C TRP A 11 -19.23 7.39 6.56
N PRO A 12 -19.05 6.32 5.79
CA PRO A 12 -18.44 6.39 4.48
C PRO A 12 -19.32 7.21 3.51
N LYS A 13 -18.79 8.32 2.98
CA LYS A 13 -19.43 9.13 1.96
C LYS A 13 -18.54 9.24 0.73
N ARG A 14 -19.08 8.90 -0.44
CA ARG A 14 -18.37 9.09 -1.70
C ARG A 14 -18.31 10.58 -2.02
N VAL A 15 -17.10 11.09 -2.31
CA VAL A 15 -16.88 12.54 -2.50
C VAL A 15 -16.42 12.83 -3.92
N ALA A 16 -15.58 12.00 -4.49
CA ALA A 16 -14.99 12.22 -5.80
C ALA A 16 -14.67 10.92 -6.53
N PHE A 17 -14.46 11.01 -7.83
CA PHE A 17 -13.93 9.93 -8.64
C PHE A 17 -12.93 10.47 -9.67
N ARG A 18 -12.00 9.61 -10.07
CA ARG A 18 -11.04 9.88 -11.16
C ARG A 18 -10.57 8.58 -11.77
N ASN A 19 -9.97 8.68 -12.95
CA ASN A 19 -9.19 7.57 -13.47
C ASN A 19 -7.79 7.62 -12.85
N ASP A 20 -7.31 6.47 -12.41
CA ASP A 20 -6.02 6.34 -11.75
C ASP A 20 -5.33 5.05 -12.16
N TYR A 21 -4.03 4.99 -12.03
CA TYR A 21 -3.31 3.75 -12.25
C TYR A 21 -3.29 2.94 -10.95
N CYS A 22 -4.02 1.84 -10.95
CA CYS A 22 -4.06 0.96 -9.78
C CYS A 22 -2.83 0.04 -9.77
N LEU A 23 -1.99 0.18 -8.77
CA LEU A 23 -0.78 -0.63 -8.59
C LEU A 23 -1.07 -2.12 -8.35
N THR A 24 -2.22 -2.41 -7.76
CA THR A 24 -2.63 -3.80 -7.51
C THR A 24 -3.14 -4.48 -8.79
N CYS A 25 -3.88 -3.74 -9.63
CA CYS A 25 -4.40 -4.28 -10.90
C CYS A 25 -3.38 -4.22 -12.04
N GLY A 26 -2.37 -3.36 -11.94
CA GLY A 26 -1.38 -3.14 -13.01
C GLY A 26 -1.87 -2.30 -14.19
N GLU A 27 -3.06 -1.69 -14.11
CA GLU A 27 -3.73 -0.99 -15.21
C GLU A 27 -4.44 0.27 -14.75
N GLN A 28 -4.81 1.10 -15.74
CA GLN A 28 -5.68 2.24 -15.50
C GLN A 28 -7.07 1.76 -15.11
N ARG A 29 -7.53 2.20 -13.94
CA ARG A 29 -8.84 1.88 -13.39
C ARG A 29 -9.49 3.12 -12.78
N ARG A 30 -10.80 3.08 -12.68
CA ARG A 30 -11.55 4.12 -11.96
C ARG A 30 -11.31 3.98 -10.47
N SER A 31 -11.01 5.10 -9.82
CA SER A 31 -10.85 5.20 -8.36
C SER A 31 -11.88 6.14 -7.79
N VAL A 32 -12.38 5.80 -6.63
CA VAL A 32 -13.39 6.56 -5.88
C VAL A 32 -12.78 7.05 -4.59
N CYS A 33 -13.00 8.33 -4.31
CA CYS A 33 -12.64 8.94 -3.04
C CYS A 33 -13.81 8.79 -2.07
N ILE A 34 -13.55 8.15 -0.95
CA ILE A 34 -14.50 8.01 0.15
C ILE A 34 -13.99 8.84 1.32
N ARG A 35 -14.85 9.69 1.86
CA ARG A 35 -14.61 10.42 3.10
C ARG A 35 -15.17 9.61 4.25
N THR A 36 -14.34 9.30 5.24
CA THR A 36 -14.71 8.59 6.45
C THR A 36 -14.32 9.40 7.69
N PHE A 37 -14.99 9.15 8.79
CA PHE A 37 -14.51 9.56 10.09
C PHE A 37 -13.68 8.41 10.66
N ASP A 38 -12.41 8.65 10.88
CA ASP A 38 -11.47 7.63 11.31
C ASP A 38 -11.24 7.72 12.82
N ALA A 39 -11.33 6.57 13.48
CA ALA A 39 -11.04 6.44 14.90
C ALA A 39 -10.00 5.33 15.11
N GLY A 40 -8.90 5.66 15.74
CA GLY A 40 -7.89 4.71 16.14
C GLY A 40 -8.39 3.82 17.27
N HIS A 41 -8.19 2.52 17.16
CA HIS A 41 -8.55 1.57 18.21
C HIS A 41 -7.33 0.77 18.70
N VAL A 42 -7.36 0.45 19.98
CA VAL A 42 -6.46 -0.50 20.62
C VAL A 42 -7.33 -1.52 21.35
N PHE A 43 -7.08 -2.81 21.13
CA PHE A 43 -7.92 -3.88 21.67
C PHE A 43 -9.42 -3.70 21.39
N TRP A 44 -9.77 -3.31 20.13
CA TRP A 44 -11.16 -3.11 19.69
C TRP A 44 -11.88 -1.89 20.30
N ILE A 45 -11.27 -1.20 21.23
CA ILE A 45 -11.83 -0.01 21.87
C ILE A 45 -11.38 1.23 21.09
N PRO A 46 -12.30 2.03 20.53
CA PRO A 46 -11.95 3.29 19.87
C PRO A 46 -11.45 4.29 20.91
N ILE A 47 -10.17 4.62 20.89
CA ILE A 47 -9.54 5.47 21.90
C ILE A 47 -9.28 6.87 21.35
N LEU A 48 -8.89 6.98 20.07
CA LEU A 48 -8.43 8.23 19.49
C LEU A 48 -9.27 8.61 18.28
N PRO A 49 -10.08 9.68 18.34
CA PRO A 49 -10.72 10.25 17.16
C PRO A 49 -9.64 10.90 16.29
N VAL A 50 -9.39 10.34 15.10
CA VAL A 50 -8.40 10.88 14.15
C VAL A 50 -9.00 11.98 13.30
N GLY A 51 -10.33 11.95 13.11
CA GLY A 51 -11.07 12.94 12.35
C GLY A 51 -11.49 12.49 10.95
N PHE A 52 -11.87 13.44 10.09
CA PHE A 52 -12.34 13.14 8.75
C PHE A 52 -11.17 13.01 7.77
N TRP A 53 -11.04 11.84 7.15
CA TRP A 53 -10.01 11.57 6.15
C TRP A 53 -10.63 11.17 4.81
N LYS A 54 -9.84 11.30 3.75
CA LYS A 54 -10.23 10.92 2.39
C LYS A 54 -9.36 9.77 1.94
N HIS A 55 -10.01 8.66 1.62
CA HIS A 55 -9.34 7.46 1.14
C HIS A 55 -9.71 7.19 -0.31
N TRP A 56 -8.74 6.85 -1.14
CA TRP A 56 -8.97 6.46 -2.52
C TRP A 56 -9.01 4.94 -2.63
N PHE A 57 -10.01 4.43 -3.31
CA PHE A 57 -10.18 3.01 -3.55
C PHE A 57 -10.38 2.73 -5.03
N CYS A 58 -9.68 1.73 -5.56
CA CYS A 58 -9.93 1.20 -6.88
C CYS A 58 -11.29 0.48 -6.88
N VAL A 59 -12.15 0.79 -7.86
CA VAL A 59 -13.49 0.19 -7.97
C VAL A 59 -13.43 -1.32 -8.20
N VAL A 60 -12.36 -1.83 -8.83
CA VAL A 60 -12.23 -3.23 -9.20
C VAL A 60 -11.67 -4.07 -8.05
N CYS A 61 -10.56 -3.66 -7.44
CA CYS A 61 -9.91 -4.47 -6.40
C CYS A 61 -10.20 -4.00 -4.95
N GLY A 62 -10.88 -2.85 -4.78
CA GLY A 62 -11.22 -2.31 -3.47
C GLY A 62 -10.02 -1.80 -2.64
N LYS A 63 -8.82 -1.78 -3.20
CA LYS A 63 -7.60 -1.35 -2.51
C LYS A 63 -7.23 0.07 -2.89
N ASP A 64 -6.39 0.71 -2.07
CA ASP A 64 -5.81 2.00 -2.43
C ASP A 64 -4.98 1.84 -3.72
N PRO A 65 -5.29 2.62 -4.78
CA PRO A 65 -4.58 2.52 -6.05
C PRO A 65 -3.11 2.88 -5.95
N HIS A 66 -2.72 3.67 -4.96
CA HIS A 66 -1.35 4.17 -4.77
C HIS A 66 -0.52 3.32 -3.82
N VAL A 67 -1.17 2.49 -2.99
CA VAL A 67 -0.47 1.59 -2.10
C VAL A 67 -0.13 0.31 -2.83
N PHE A 68 1.15 0.07 -2.97
CA PHE A 68 1.64 -1.15 -3.57
C PHE A 68 1.46 -2.31 -2.57
N PRO A 69 0.87 -3.44 -2.97
CA PRO A 69 0.83 -4.62 -2.11
C PRO A 69 2.24 -5.13 -1.76
N ARG A 70 3.26 -4.57 -2.40
CA ARG A 70 4.68 -4.84 -2.20
C ARG A 70 5.42 -3.77 -1.36
N THR A 71 4.76 -3.08 -0.44
CA THR A 71 5.42 -2.28 0.62
C THR A 71 6.47 -3.14 1.37
N ARG A 72 6.43 -4.41 1.12
CA ARG A 72 7.42 -5.41 1.56
C ARG A 72 8.82 -5.25 0.96
N ARG A 73 9.04 -4.39 -0.05
CA ARG A 73 10.42 -4.22 -0.58
C ARG A 73 11.31 -3.52 0.44
N SER A 74 10.82 -2.47 1.09
CA SER A 74 11.52 -1.81 2.20
C SER A 74 11.76 -2.78 3.37
N PHE A 75 10.75 -3.60 3.71
CA PHE A 75 10.90 -4.64 4.73
C PHE A 75 11.89 -5.73 4.32
N LYS A 76 11.94 -6.10 3.05
CA LYS A 76 12.94 -7.07 2.55
C LYS A 76 14.35 -6.51 2.63
N TRP A 77 14.54 -5.21 2.30
CA TRP A 77 15.83 -4.55 2.48
C TRP A 77 16.21 -4.43 3.95
N ALA A 78 15.29 -4.07 4.83
CA ALA A 78 15.51 -4.07 6.27
C ALA A 78 15.87 -5.49 6.77
N GLY A 79 15.14 -6.50 6.32
CA GLY A 79 15.45 -7.90 6.63
C GLY A 79 16.83 -8.34 6.16
N LEU A 80 17.27 -7.89 4.97
CA LEU A 80 18.62 -8.16 4.46
C LEU A 80 19.69 -7.51 5.34
N ILE A 81 19.49 -6.24 5.76
CA ILE A 81 20.42 -5.55 6.64
C ILE A 81 20.55 -6.27 7.98
N VAL A 82 19.41 -6.66 8.58
CA VAL A 82 19.38 -7.42 9.83
C VAL A 82 20.09 -8.77 9.66
N LEU A 83 19.84 -9.47 8.56
CA LEU A 83 20.46 -10.76 8.30
C LEU A 83 21.99 -10.64 8.11
N ILE A 84 22.47 -9.60 7.41
CA ILE A 84 23.90 -9.30 7.30
C ILE A 84 24.50 -9.00 8.68
N PHE A 85 23.81 -8.21 9.49
CA PHE A 85 24.27 -7.89 10.85
C PHE A 85 24.41 -9.14 11.72
N PHE A 86 23.40 -10.02 11.70
CA PHE A 86 23.46 -11.31 12.42
C PHE A 86 24.56 -12.22 11.87
N THR A 87 24.78 -12.22 10.57
CA THR A 87 25.89 -12.95 9.95
C THR A 87 27.22 -12.47 10.51
N LEU A 88 27.48 -11.18 10.50
CA LEU A 88 28.71 -10.60 11.05
C LEU A 88 28.89 -10.92 12.54
N LEU A 89 27.82 -10.82 13.33
CA LEU A 89 27.86 -11.19 14.75
C LEU A 89 28.18 -12.66 14.95
N SER A 90 27.62 -13.56 14.15
CA SER A 90 27.88 -15.02 14.26
C SER A 90 29.32 -15.38 13.92
N TRP A 91 29.98 -14.62 13.05
CA TRP A 91 31.41 -14.80 12.74
C TRP A 91 32.32 -14.17 13.80
N ALA A 92 31.90 -13.08 14.43
CA ALA A 92 32.65 -12.42 15.50
C ALA A 92 32.57 -13.17 16.85
N ALA A 93 31.50 -13.94 17.07
CA ALA A 93 31.33 -14.69 18.30
C ALA A 93 32.23 -15.94 18.34
N PRO A 94 32.83 -16.30 19.50
CA PRO A 94 33.57 -17.53 19.63
C PRO A 94 32.63 -18.74 19.40
N LEU A 95 33.16 -19.84 18.85
CA LEU A 95 32.40 -21.08 18.72
C LEU A 95 32.06 -21.59 20.13
N THR A 96 30.80 -21.58 20.45
CA THR A 96 30.27 -22.19 21.69
C THR A 96 30.29 -23.71 21.57
N GLN A 97 30.10 -24.43 22.68
CA GLN A 97 30.18 -25.89 22.76
C GLN A 97 29.28 -26.65 21.77
N ASP A 98 28.20 -26.02 21.28
CA ASP A 98 27.31 -26.61 20.26
C ASP A 98 27.86 -26.36 18.83
N PHE A 99 28.88 -27.10 18.49
CA PHE A 99 29.61 -27.02 17.22
C PHE A 99 28.69 -27.08 15.99
N VAL A 100 27.69 -27.96 15.98
CA VAL A 100 26.79 -28.17 14.84
C VAL A 100 25.90 -26.94 14.60
N PHE A 101 25.27 -26.40 15.66
CA PHE A 101 24.43 -25.20 15.55
C PHE A 101 25.24 -23.97 15.13
N GLY A 102 26.44 -23.81 15.66
CA GLY A 102 27.32 -22.70 15.28
C GLY A 102 27.65 -22.69 13.79
N TRP A 103 27.95 -23.85 13.21
CA TRP A 103 28.23 -23.95 11.78
C TRP A 103 27.01 -23.78 10.89
N ILE A 104 25.82 -24.28 11.28
CA ILE A 104 24.58 -24.06 10.56
C ILE A 104 24.27 -22.56 10.45
N PHE A 105 24.43 -21.80 11.53
CA PHE A 105 24.22 -20.35 11.48
C PHE A 105 25.30 -19.61 10.67
N ARG A 106 26.57 -20.00 10.78
CA ARG A 106 27.67 -19.38 10.06
C ARG A 106 27.61 -19.58 8.54
N LEU A 107 27.14 -20.72 8.08
CA LEU A 107 27.00 -21.00 6.65
C LEU A 107 25.60 -20.66 6.13
N GLY A 108 24.56 -20.92 6.91
CA GLY A 108 23.17 -20.70 6.51
C GLY A 108 22.80 -19.21 6.39
N SER A 109 23.29 -18.37 7.29
CA SER A 109 22.95 -16.93 7.27
C SER A 109 23.54 -16.20 6.04
N PRO A 110 24.80 -16.35 5.61
CA PRO A 110 25.27 -15.73 4.40
C PRO A 110 24.60 -16.29 3.14
N LEU A 111 24.30 -17.58 3.10
CA LEU A 111 23.56 -18.18 1.99
C LEU A 111 22.17 -17.56 1.86
N ALA A 112 21.46 -17.44 2.97
CA ALA A 112 20.14 -16.79 3.00
C ALA A 112 20.21 -15.30 2.59
N ALA A 113 21.26 -14.58 3.03
CA ALA A 113 21.50 -13.20 2.63
C ALA A 113 21.73 -13.06 1.12
N VAL A 114 22.55 -13.94 0.53
CA VAL A 114 22.80 -13.96 -0.93
C VAL A 114 21.51 -14.27 -1.69
N LEU A 115 20.76 -15.28 -1.28
CA LEU A 115 19.49 -15.64 -1.93
C LEU A 115 18.48 -14.50 -1.86
N LEU A 116 18.36 -13.83 -0.71
CA LEU A 116 17.48 -12.67 -0.53
C LEU A 116 17.95 -11.49 -1.41
N LEU A 117 19.25 -11.24 -1.48
CA LEU A 117 19.82 -10.19 -2.32
C LEU A 117 19.53 -10.46 -3.80
N VAL A 118 19.80 -11.68 -4.29
CA VAL A 118 19.49 -12.09 -5.67
C VAL A 118 17.99 -11.93 -5.97
N HIS A 119 17.13 -12.33 -5.04
CA HIS A 119 15.69 -12.13 -5.17
C HIS A 119 15.30 -10.66 -5.26
N LEU A 120 15.92 -9.78 -4.45
CA LEU A 120 15.69 -8.34 -4.48
C LEU A 120 16.19 -7.69 -5.77
N LEU A 121 17.33 -8.14 -6.30
CA LEU A 121 17.88 -7.62 -7.54
C LEU A 121 17.06 -8.05 -8.76
N ARG A 122 16.54 -9.28 -8.76
CA ARG A 122 15.70 -9.82 -9.84
C ARG A 122 14.26 -9.31 -9.82
N THR A 123 13.81 -8.79 -8.67
CA THR A 123 12.44 -8.25 -8.59
C THR A 123 12.38 -6.90 -9.29
N ASP A 124 11.48 -6.77 -10.27
CA ASP A 124 11.29 -5.54 -11.03
C ASP A 124 11.07 -4.33 -10.13
N LYS A 125 11.68 -3.23 -10.54
CA LYS A 125 11.47 -1.93 -9.89
C LYS A 125 10.04 -1.49 -10.15
N ASP A 126 9.40 -0.94 -9.11
CA ASP A 126 8.07 -0.36 -9.27
C ASP A 126 8.11 0.74 -10.34
N PRO A 127 7.10 0.80 -11.23
CA PRO A 127 7.03 1.85 -12.24
C PRO A 127 7.06 3.21 -11.55
N SER A 128 7.88 4.12 -12.08
CA SER A 128 8.02 5.45 -11.50
C SER A 128 6.68 6.19 -11.49
N LEU A 129 6.49 7.12 -10.56
CA LEU A 129 5.28 7.95 -10.52
C LEU A 129 5.02 8.64 -11.87
N ARG A 130 6.09 9.11 -12.54
CA ARG A 130 6.00 9.76 -13.86
C ARG A 130 5.49 8.81 -14.94
N SER A 131 6.01 7.57 -15.01
CA SER A 131 5.53 6.60 -16.00
C SER A 131 4.08 6.18 -15.77
N ARG A 132 3.64 6.14 -14.51
CA ARG A 132 2.23 5.88 -14.16
C ARG A 132 1.32 7.03 -14.53
N LEU A 133 1.72 8.27 -14.25
CA LEU A 133 0.96 9.48 -14.60
C LEU A 133 0.84 9.66 -16.11
N ALA A 134 1.85 9.28 -16.89
CA ALA A 134 1.82 9.35 -18.34
C ALA A 134 0.80 8.39 -18.98
N ILE A 135 0.44 7.30 -18.31
CA ILE A 135 -0.53 6.31 -18.80
C ILE A 135 -1.97 6.74 -18.47
N ILE A 136 -2.15 7.59 -17.47
CA ILE A 136 -3.47 7.98 -16.99
C ILE A 136 -4.13 8.90 -18.02
N GLN A 137 -5.21 8.42 -18.64
CA GLN A 137 -6.08 9.25 -19.46
C GLN A 137 -7.17 9.89 -18.58
N PRO A 138 -7.47 11.19 -18.78
CA PRO A 138 -8.57 11.83 -18.06
C PRO A 138 -9.87 11.11 -18.37
N ALA A 139 -10.75 10.97 -17.39
CA ALA A 139 -12.05 10.35 -17.59
C ALA A 139 -12.84 11.21 -18.59
N LYS A 140 -13.24 10.64 -19.73
CA LYS A 140 -14.03 11.34 -20.75
C LYS A 140 -15.53 11.27 -20.45
N ASP A 141 -15.94 10.48 -19.45
CA ASP A 141 -17.34 10.25 -19.15
C ASP A 141 -18.01 11.54 -18.65
N MET A 142 -19.04 11.95 -19.33
CA MET A 142 -19.91 13.07 -18.96
C MET A 142 -21.06 12.64 -18.05
N VAL A 143 -21.06 11.38 -17.62
CA VAL A 143 -22.14 10.75 -16.86
C VAL A 143 -21.57 10.26 -15.52
N CYS A 144 -22.35 10.42 -14.47
CA CYS A 144 -21.99 9.91 -13.15
C CYS A 144 -21.96 8.38 -13.16
N PRO A 145 -20.85 7.75 -12.77
CA PRO A 145 -20.70 6.29 -12.80
C PRO A 145 -21.56 5.55 -11.76
N PHE A 146 -22.23 6.27 -10.87
CA PHE A 146 -23.00 5.70 -9.76
C PHE A 146 -24.51 5.80 -9.94
N CYS A 147 -25.01 6.88 -10.56
CA CYS A 147 -26.42 7.09 -10.73
C CYS A 147 -26.85 7.33 -12.19
N GLY A 148 -25.91 7.34 -13.12
CA GLY A 148 -26.19 7.56 -14.54
C GLY A 148 -26.56 8.99 -14.92
N THR A 149 -26.62 9.92 -13.97
CA THR A 149 -27.03 11.31 -14.22
C THR A 149 -25.90 12.07 -14.93
N PRO A 150 -26.21 12.94 -15.93
CA PRO A 150 -25.22 13.81 -16.55
C PRO A 150 -24.53 14.69 -15.52
N LEU A 151 -23.22 14.86 -15.67
CA LEU A 151 -22.42 15.74 -14.81
C LEU A 151 -22.62 17.18 -15.26
N ILE A 152 -22.80 18.09 -14.29
CA ILE A 152 -22.96 19.50 -14.53
C ILE A 152 -21.72 20.24 -14.00
N GLY A 153 -21.18 21.18 -14.78
CA GLY A 153 -20.12 22.04 -14.30
C GLY A 153 -19.26 22.62 -15.44
N GLY A 154 -18.39 23.55 -15.05
CA GLY A 154 -17.38 24.19 -15.92
C GLY A 154 -15.98 23.78 -15.50
N THR A 155 -15.42 24.38 -14.44
CA THR A 155 -14.07 24.07 -13.94
C THR A 155 -13.99 22.77 -13.14
N ARG A 156 -15.09 22.35 -12.52
CA ARG A 156 -15.24 21.08 -11.80
C ARG A 156 -16.57 20.43 -12.14
N TRP A 157 -16.55 19.27 -12.70
CA TRP A 157 -17.75 18.50 -13.02
C TRP A 157 -18.27 17.80 -11.77
N SER A 158 -19.53 18.05 -11.42
CA SER A 158 -20.18 17.42 -10.27
C SER A 158 -21.50 16.79 -10.64
N CYS A 159 -21.87 15.73 -9.93
CA CYS A 159 -23.15 15.09 -10.06
C CYS A 159 -24.20 15.82 -9.20
N PRO A 160 -25.29 16.33 -9.77
CA PRO A 160 -26.33 17.04 -9.01
C PRO A 160 -27.07 16.13 -8.02
N VAL A 161 -27.14 14.83 -8.29
CA VAL A 161 -27.85 13.86 -7.45
C VAL A 161 -26.97 13.31 -6.34
N CYS A 162 -25.76 12.88 -6.66
CA CYS A 162 -24.85 12.25 -5.70
C CYS A 162 -23.92 13.23 -4.99
N GLY A 163 -23.77 14.45 -5.48
CA GLY A 163 -22.81 15.44 -5.00
C GLY A 163 -21.33 15.03 -5.20
N ILE A 164 -21.08 14.02 -6.03
CA ILE A 164 -19.73 13.50 -6.30
C ILE A 164 -19.05 14.37 -7.35
N VAL A 165 -17.80 14.74 -7.09
CA VAL A 165 -17.00 15.57 -7.98
C VAL A 165 -16.08 14.69 -8.83
N ARG A 166 -15.99 14.99 -10.12
CA ARG A 166 -14.98 14.43 -11.02
C ARG A 166 -13.68 15.24 -10.88
N MET A 167 -12.57 14.55 -10.64
CA MET A 167 -11.23 15.10 -10.55
C MET A 167 -10.37 14.65 -11.73
#